data_76f60507c2e9e450e24522abb838f17f
#
_entry.id   76f60507c2e9e450e24522abb838f17f
#
_cell.length_a   1.000
_cell.length_b   1.000
_cell.length_c   1.000
_cell.angle_alpha   90.00
_cell.angle_beta   90.00
_cell.angle_gamma   90.00
#
_symmetry.space_group_name_H-M   'P 1'
#
loop_
_entity.id
_entity.type
_entity.pdbx_description
1 polymer ?
#
loop_
_entity_poly.entity_id
_entity_poly.type
_entity_poly.pdbx_seq_one_letter_code
_entity_poly.pdbx_strand_id
1 'polypeptide(L)'
;VIALVRTDQPGAALSDDWNGFGQRTTGTGTTVFTDAVVKTEDVILAEHRFGYQTAYYQQVLLATLAGIARSAANEISGALRGRARGYSHGAAATPANDPQLLAVVGEADAVAFAAAAVVTRASQALDAAADAALARWDGGALEVDYSTSPQDEEAELATARGQVVLSRLVPESATRIFDALGASGTDTGKGLDRHWRNARTVSSHNPWVYKARVLGDAAVNGAIAPKVWSVGTAVPQKTA
;
A
#
# COMPACT_ATOMS: atom_id res chain seq x y z
N VAL A 1 -2.95 24.15 6.99
CA VAL A 1 -3.11 24.40 5.57
C VAL A 1 -2.40 23.33 4.75
N ILE A 2 -2.86 23.10 3.53
CA ILE A 2 -2.16 22.33 2.49
C ILE A 2 -1.82 23.31 1.39
N ALA A 3 -0.60 23.28 0.90
CA ALA A 3 -0.16 24.16 -0.18
C ALA A 3 0.31 23.34 -1.37
N LEU A 4 -0.16 23.66 -2.57
CA LEU A 4 0.37 23.14 -3.82
C LEU A 4 1.58 23.98 -4.21
N VAL A 5 2.76 23.38 -4.16
CA VAL A 5 4.02 24.06 -4.49
C VAL A 5 4.52 23.55 -5.84
N ARG A 6 4.71 24.47 -6.80
CA ARG A 6 5.32 24.11 -8.09
C ARG A 6 6.80 23.76 -7.87
N THR A 7 7.24 22.68 -8.46
CA THR A 7 8.62 22.19 -8.32
C THR A 7 9.59 22.83 -9.34
N ASP A 8 9.06 23.50 -10.35
CA ASP A 8 9.81 24.18 -11.42
C ASP A 8 10.05 25.67 -11.13
N GLN A 9 10.08 26.07 -9.86
CA GLN A 9 10.30 27.45 -9.43
C GLN A 9 11.58 27.59 -8.60
N PRO A 10 12.18 28.80 -8.50
CA PRO A 10 13.23 29.08 -7.53
C PRO A 10 12.76 28.80 -6.10
N GLY A 11 13.65 28.27 -5.29
CA GLY A 11 13.36 27.96 -3.89
C GLY A 11 12.69 26.59 -3.64
N ALA A 12 12.38 25.81 -4.68
CA ALA A 12 11.96 24.42 -4.54
C ALA A 12 13.09 23.51 -5.02
N ALA A 13 13.73 22.78 -4.11
CA ALA A 13 14.82 21.84 -4.40
C ALA A 13 14.38 20.41 -4.01
N LEU A 14 14.39 19.50 -5.00
CA LEU A 14 14.08 18.10 -4.82
C LEU A 14 15.36 17.28 -4.94
N SER A 15 15.56 16.33 -4.06
CA SER A 15 16.69 15.39 -4.09
C SER A 15 16.18 13.97 -4.31
N ASP A 16 16.90 13.20 -5.12
CA ASP A 16 16.65 11.77 -5.32
C ASP A 16 17.58 10.98 -4.37
N ASP A 17 17.35 11.14 -3.08
CA ASP A 17 18.17 10.59 -2.00
C ASP A 17 17.50 9.43 -1.24
N TRP A 18 16.43 8.85 -1.79
CA TRP A 18 15.78 7.70 -1.22
C TRP A 18 16.71 6.49 -1.16
N ASN A 19 17.08 6.07 0.05
CA ASN A 19 17.98 4.95 0.29
C ASN A 19 17.28 3.69 0.84
N GLY A 20 15.96 3.57 0.62
CA GLY A 20 15.22 2.34 0.93
C GLY A 20 15.57 1.20 -0.02
N PHE A 21 15.50 -0.05 0.44
CA PHE A 21 15.81 -1.22 -0.38
C PHE A 21 14.71 -1.54 -1.43
N GLY A 22 13.54 -0.98 -1.30
CA GLY A 22 12.42 -1.10 -2.27
C GLY A 22 11.84 0.26 -2.66
N GLN A 23 10.90 0.24 -3.62
CA GLN A 23 10.26 1.46 -4.15
C GLN A 23 11.27 2.49 -4.70
N ARG A 24 12.35 2.02 -5.34
CA ARG A 24 13.46 2.85 -5.79
C ARG A 24 13.15 3.70 -7.03
N THR A 25 12.03 3.47 -7.68
CA THR A 25 11.58 4.23 -8.85
C THR A 25 10.51 5.27 -8.51
N THR A 26 10.21 5.47 -7.21
CA THR A 26 9.34 6.54 -6.75
C THR A 26 10.11 7.86 -6.66
N GLY A 27 9.42 8.98 -6.77
CA GLY A 27 9.99 10.31 -6.53
C GLY A 27 10.18 10.62 -5.03
N THR A 28 10.37 9.60 -4.19
CA THR A 28 10.61 9.78 -2.76
C THR A 28 12.00 10.35 -2.55
N GLY A 29 12.08 11.41 -1.75
CA GLY A 29 13.36 12.07 -1.47
C GLY A 29 13.15 13.32 -0.62
N THR A 30 14.25 13.96 -0.26
CA THR A 30 14.23 15.20 0.49
C THR A 30 13.77 16.35 -0.41
N THR A 31 12.81 17.13 0.09
CA THR A 31 12.38 18.38 -0.55
C THR A 31 12.68 19.53 0.39
N VAL A 32 13.38 20.54 -0.11
CA VAL A 32 13.71 21.77 0.63
C VAL A 32 13.01 22.95 -0.04
N PHE A 33 12.27 23.69 0.76
CA PHE A 33 11.64 24.95 0.33
C PHE A 33 12.36 26.12 1.00
N THR A 34 12.88 27.06 0.18
CA THR A 34 13.53 28.29 0.62
C THR A 34 12.88 29.43 -0.13
N ASP A 35 12.05 30.19 0.56
CA ASP A 35 11.30 31.31 -0.02
C ASP A 35 10.48 30.94 -1.28
N ALA A 36 10.05 29.66 -1.36
CA ALA A 36 9.21 29.20 -2.45
C ALA A 36 7.84 29.90 -2.43
N VAL A 37 7.42 30.40 -3.60
CA VAL A 37 6.18 31.14 -3.73
C VAL A 37 5.00 30.19 -3.88
N VAL A 38 3.96 30.41 -3.08
CA VAL A 38 2.68 29.70 -3.20
C VAL A 38 1.60 30.73 -3.48
N LYS A 39 0.82 30.52 -4.52
CA LYS A 39 -0.31 31.39 -4.80
C LYS A 39 -1.44 31.15 -3.81
N THR A 40 -2.21 32.19 -3.50
CA THR A 40 -3.34 32.07 -2.57
C THR A 40 -4.36 31.04 -3.01
N GLU A 41 -4.59 30.92 -4.32
CA GLU A 41 -5.49 29.92 -4.93
C GLU A 41 -5.00 28.47 -4.78
N ASP A 42 -3.69 28.27 -4.53
CA ASP A 42 -3.05 26.97 -4.35
C ASP A 42 -2.97 26.57 -2.85
N VAL A 43 -3.58 27.34 -1.96
CA VAL A 43 -3.64 27.06 -0.52
C VAL A 43 -5.03 26.57 -0.13
N ILE A 44 -5.08 25.37 0.43
CA ILE A 44 -6.31 24.75 0.91
C ILE A 44 -6.26 24.69 2.43
N LEU A 45 -7.32 25.12 3.10
CA LEU A 45 -7.41 24.98 4.54
C LEU A 45 -7.58 23.50 4.91
N ALA A 46 -7.00 23.10 6.03
CA ALA A 46 -7.03 21.69 6.45
C ALA A 46 -8.45 21.18 6.74
N GLU A 47 -9.33 22.07 7.16
CA GLU A 47 -10.77 21.84 7.35
C GLU A 47 -11.54 21.56 6.05
N HIS A 48 -10.97 21.89 4.89
CA HIS A 48 -11.58 21.61 3.58
C HIS A 48 -11.18 20.26 3.00
N ARG A 49 -10.75 19.30 3.83
CA ARG A 49 -10.42 17.95 3.39
C ARG A 49 -11.67 17.07 3.32
N PHE A 50 -11.63 16.10 2.43
CA PHE A 50 -12.63 15.03 2.44
C PHE A 50 -12.53 14.19 3.70
N GLY A 51 -13.65 13.81 4.30
CA GLY A 51 -13.70 12.96 5.49
C GLY A 51 -13.03 11.60 5.30
N TYR A 52 -13.01 11.08 4.07
CA TYR A 52 -12.39 9.82 3.66
C TYR A 52 -10.97 9.97 3.09
N GLN A 53 -10.35 11.16 3.11
CA GLN A 53 -9.06 11.41 2.46
C GLN A 53 -7.94 10.50 2.98
N THR A 54 -7.91 10.23 4.28
CA THR A 54 -6.90 9.35 4.87
C THR A 54 -7.07 7.92 4.35
N ALA A 55 -8.30 7.43 4.32
CA ALA A 55 -8.62 6.12 3.75
C ALA A 55 -8.24 6.03 2.27
N TYR A 56 -8.44 7.10 1.50
CA TYR A 56 -8.03 7.16 0.10
C TYR A 56 -6.51 6.98 -0.06
N TYR A 57 -5.69 7.63 0.76
CA TYR A 57 -4.24 7.42 0.72
C TYR A 57 -3.84 5.98 1.06
N GLN A 58 -4.54 5.36 2.01
CA GLN A 58 -4.32 3.94 2.32
C GLN A 58 -4.69 3.04 1.15
N GLN A 59 -5.76 3.37 0.43
CA GLN A 59 -6.19 2.61 -0.76
C GLN A 59 -5.12 2.57 -1.86
N VAL A 60 -4.40 3.66 -2.09
CA VAL A 60 -3.27 3.69 -3.04
C VAL A 60 -2.19 2.67 -2.66
N LEU A 61 -1.87 2.56 -1.36
CA LEU A 61 -0.89 1.58 -0.88
C LEU A 61 -1.40 0.14 -1.04
N LEU A 62 -2.69 -0.11 -0.77
CA LEU A 62 -3.30 -1.43 -0.96
C LEU A 62 -3.31 -1.83 -2.43
N ALA A 63 -3.66 -0.91 -3.33
CA ALA A 63 -3.62 -1.15 -4.77
C ALA A 63 -2.20 -1.47 -5.27
N THR A 64 -1.19 -0.78 -4.73
CA THR A 64 0.21 -1.06 -5.01
C THR A 64 0.60 -2.47 -4.57
N LEU A 65 0.20 -2.91 -3.36
CA LEU A 65 0.45 -4.27 -2.88
C LEU A 65 -0.23 -5.33 -3.77
N ALA A 66 -1.48 -5.09 -4.18
CA ALA A 66 -2.19 -6.00 -5.07
C ALA A 66 -1.52 -6.09 -6.46
N GLY A 67 -1.03 -4.98 -6.99
CA GLY A 67 -0.24 -4.93 -8.22
C GLY A 67 1.07 -5.73 -8.11
N ILE A 68 1.78 -5.62 -6.99
CA ILE A 68 3.00 -6.39 -6.72
C ILE A 68 2.68 -7.89 -6.66
N ALA A 69 1.62 -8.30 -5.94
CA ALA A 69 1.21 -9.70 -5.86
C ALA A 69 0.88 -10.27 -7.24
N ARG A 70 0.12 -9.55 -8.06
CA ARG A 70 -0.21 -9.97 -9.43
C ARG A 70 1.04 -10.06 -10.32
N SER A 71 1.94 -9.10 -10.24
CA SER A 71 3.19 -9.12 -10.99
C SER A 71 4.07 -10.30 -10.60
N ALA A 72 4.20 -10.60 -9.30
CA ALA A 72 4.95 -11.75 -8.81
C ALA A 72 4.36 -13.08 -9.30
N ALA A 73 3.02 -13.25 -9.22
CA ALA A 73 2.34 -14.45 -9.69
C ALA A 73 2.53 -14.68 -11.21
N ASN A 74 2.45 -13.62 -12.01
CA ASN A 74 2.65 -13.70 -13.45
C ASN A 74 4.10 -14.08 -13.81
N GLU A 75 5.07 -13.47 -13.14
CA GLU A 75 6.49 -13.74 -13.41
C GLU A 75 6.90 -15.15 -13.01
N ILE A 76 6.48 -15.62 -11.83
CA ILE A 76 6.80 -16.98 -11.41
C ILE A 76 6.16 -18.01 -12.35
N SER A 77 4.94 -17.77 -12.81
CA SER A 77 4.27 -18.62 -13.80
C SER A 77 5.06 -18.71 -15.12
N GLY A 78 5.52 -17.56 -15.61
CA GLY A 78 6.35 -17.49 -16.81
C GLY A 78 7.71 -18.19 -16.63
N ALA A 79 8.36 -17.93 -15.50
CA ALA A 79 9.66 -18.50 -15.17
C ALA A 79 9.60 -20.04 -15.01
N LEU A 80 8.53 -20.55 -14.37
CA LEU A 80 8.35 -22.00 -14.25
C LEU A 80 8.07 -22.66 -15.60
N ARG A 81 7.26 -22.04 -16.45
CA ARG A 81 6.97 -22.54 -17.80
C ARG A 81 8.24 -22.66 -18.66
N GLY A 82 9.15 -21.70 -18.54
CA GLY A 82 10.43 -21.70 -19.29
C GLY A 82 11.53 -22.53 -18.65
N ARG A 83 11.30 -23.16 -17.49
CA ARG A 83 12.32 -23.91 -16.77
C ARG A 83 12.52 -25.30 -17.37
N ALA A 84 13.71 -25.56 -17.93
CA ALA A 84 14.05 -26.85 -18.51
C ALA A 84 14.59 -27.87 -17.50
N ARG A 85 15.23 -27.42 -16.40
CA ARG A 85 15.90 -28.32 -15.45
C ARG A 85 14.96 -28.69 -14.31
N GLY A 86 14.66 -29.97 -14.15
CA GLY A 86 14.03 -30.57 -12.98
C GLY A 86 15.04 -31.05 -11.95
N TYR A 87 14.55 -31.43 -10.79
CA TYR A 87 15.30 -32.19 -9.79
C TYR A 87 15.00 -33.68 -9.90
N SER A 88 15.97 -34.54 -9.54
CA SER A 88 15.79 -36.01 -9.54
C SER A 88 14.68 -36.48 -8.57
N HIS A 89 14.33 -35.65 -7.60
CA HIS A 89 13.25 -35.89 -6.63
C HIS A 89 11.92 -35.26 -7.06
N GLY A 90 11.87 -34.59 -8.23
CA GLY A 90 10.64 -34.02 -8.77
C GLY A 90 9.63 -35.12 -9.09
N ALA A 91 8.35 -34.82 -8.91
CA ALA A 91 7.25 -35.75 -9.14
C ALA A 91 6.81 -35.81 -10.61
N ALA A 92 7.45 -35.05 -11.52
CA ALA A 92 7.14 -35.05 -12.94
C ALA A 92 8.40 -34.92 -13.82
N ALA A 93 8.25 -35.28 -15.08
CA ALA A 93 9.34 -35.21 -16.07
C ALA A 93 9.81 -33.78 -16.38
N THR A 94 8.93 -32.79 -16.22
CA THR A 94 9.25 -31.37 -16.42
C THR A 94 8.80 -30.56 -15.22
N PRO A 95 9.52 -29.46 -14.87
CA PRO A 95 9.13 -28.59 -13.77
C PRO A 95 7.72 -28.00 -13.92
N ALA A 96 7.29 -27.71 -15.14
CA ALA A 96 5.98 -27.16 -15.44
C ALA A 96 4.82 -28.14 -15.16
N ASN A 97 5.10 -29.44 -14.98
CA ASN A 97 4.12 -30.47 -14.65
C ASN A 97 4.29 -30.98 -13.21
N ASP A 98 5.28 -30.49 -12.48
CA ASP A 98 5.51 -30.90 -11.10
C ASP A 98 4.42 -30.34 -10.16
N PRO A 99 3.62 -31.21 -9.51
CA PRO A 99 2.48 -30.75 -8.69
C PRO A 99 2.90 -29.88 -7.51
N GLN A 100 4.10 -30.05 -6.96
CA GLN A 100 4.60 -29.25 -5.85
C GLN A 100 4.97 -27.84 -6.30
N LEU A 101 5.60 -27.71 -7.46
CA LEU A 101 5.93 -26.40 -8.04
C LEU A 101 4.67 -25.69 -8.53
N LEU A 102 3.72 -26.42 -9.11
CA LEU A 102 2.41 -25.88 -9.47
C LEU A 102 1.63 -25.37 -8.27
N ALA A 103 1.72 -26.05 -7.10
CA ALA A 103 1.08 -25.58 -5.89
C ALA A 103 1.63 -24.22 -5.43
N VAL A 104 2.94 -23.99 -5.51
CA VAL A 104 3.56 -22.69 -5.18
C VAL A 104 3.02 -21.58 -6.09
N VAL A 105 2.91 -21.84 -7.38
CA VAL A 105 2.36 -20.88 -8.35
C VAL A 105 0.86 -20.62 -8.07
N GLY A 106 0.11 -21.70 -7.77
CA GLY A 106 -1.31 -21.59 -7.43
C GLY A 106 -1.56 -20.77 -6.17
N GLU A 107 -0.73 -20.93 -5.13
CA GLU A 107 -0.78 -20.09 -3.94
C GLU A 107 -0.48 -18.62 -4.24
N ALA A 108 0.52 -18.33 -5.08
CA ALA A 108 0.83 -16.96 -5.48
C ALA A 108 -0.33 -16.30 -6.27
N ASP A 109 -0.98 -17.05 -7.16
CA ASP A 109 -2.16 -16.57 -7.89
C ASP A 109 -3.35 -16.34 -6.96
N ALA A 110 -3.60 -17.25 -6.01
CA ALA A 110 -4.65 -17.11 -5.01
C ALA A 110 -4.44 -15.85 -4.12
N VAL A 111 -3.19 -15.57 -3.73
CA VAL A 111 -2.85 -14.34 -3.00
C VAL A 111 -3.11 -13.10 -3.86
N ALA A 112 -2.75 -13.12 -5.12
CA ALA A 112 -3.02 -12.01 -6.03
C ALA A 112 -4.54 -11.77 -6.22
N PHE A 113 -5.33 -12.83 -6.30
CA PHE A 113 -6.79 -12.77 -6.35
C PHE A 113 -7.36 -12.18 -5.04
N ALA A 114 -6.92 -12.68 -3.89
CA ALA A 114 -7.36 -12.18 -2.59
C ALA A 114 -7.01 -10.69 -2.40
N ALA A 115 -5.80 -10.28 -2.82
CA ALA A 115 -5.37 -8.89 -2.76
C ALA A 115 -6.26 -7.97 -3.62
N ALA A 116 -6.61 -8.40 -4.84
CA ALA A 116 -7.52 -7.67 -5.70
C ALA A 116 -8.94 -7.55 -5.08
N ALA A 117 -9.45 -8.62 -4.47
CA ALA A 117 -10.75 -8.61 -3.80
C ALA A 117 -10.77 -7.65 -2.60
N VAL A 118 -9.70 -7.60 -1.81
CA VAL A 118 -9.54 -6.66 -0.70
C VAL A 118 -9.56 -5.22 -1.21
N VAL A 119 -8.79 -4.92 -2.27
CA VAL A 119 -8.76 -3.58 -2.90
C VAL A 119 -10.14 -3.20 -3.40
N THR A 120 -10.83 -4.09 -4.11
CA THR A 120 -12.19 -3.85 -4.61
C THR A 120 -13.16 -3.53 -3.47
N ARG A 121 -13.14 -4.30 -2.38
CA ARG A 121 -14.02 -4.07 -1.23
C ARG A 121 -13.73 -2.72 -0.54
N ALA A 122 -12.46 -2.36 -0.41
CA ALA A 122 -12.07 -1.07 0.16
C ALA A 122 -12.45 0.10 -0.77
N SER A 123 -12.31 -0.06 -2.11
CA SER A 123 -12.79 0.94 -3.07
C SER A 123 -14.29 1.18 -2.96
N GLN A 124 -15.10 0.13 -2.84
CA GLN A 124 -16.55 0.27 -2.67
C GLN A 124 -16.92 1.08 -1.42
N ALA A 125 -16.19 0.92 -0.32
CA ALA A 125 -16.40 1.72 0.88
C ALA A 125 -16.01 3.20 0.66
N LEU A 126 -14.95 3.45 -0.10
CA LEU A 126 -14.53 4.80 -0.48
C LEU A 126 -15.52 5.46 -1.43
N ASP A 127 -16.05 4.73 -2.41
CA ASP A 127 -17.07 5.23 -3.33
C ASP A 127 -18.32 5.66 -2.55
N ALA A 128 -18.77 4.84 -1.60
CA ALA A 128 -19.90 5.19 -0.75
C ALA A 128 -19.66 6.43 0.13
N ALA A 129 -18.42 6.62 0.61
CA ALA A 129 -18.03 7.81 1.35
C ALA A 129 -17.98 9.05 0.44
N ALA A 130 -17.47 8.91 -0.79
CA ALA A 130 -17.43 9.98 -1.77
C ALA A 130 -18.84 10.40 -2.19
N ASP A 131 -19.72 9.46 -2.50
CA ASP A 131 -21.13 9.73 -2.85
C ASP A 131 -21.86 10.44 -1.71
N ALA A 132 -21.65 10.01 -0.46
CA ALA A 132 -22.22 10.67 0.69
C ALA A 132 -21.66 12.10 0.92
N ALA A 133 -20.39 12.33 0.62
CA ALA A 133 -19.80 13.67 0.68
C ALA A 133 -20.38 14.58 -0.42
N LEU A 134 -20.47 14.08 -1.66
CA LEU A 134 -21.05 14.83 -2.79
C LEU A 134 -22.53 15.16 -2.58
N ALA A 135 -23.30 14.26 -2.00
CA ALA A 135 -24.72 14.49 -1.71
C ALA A 135 -24.95 15.62 -0.66
N ARG A 136 -23.97 15.91 0.16
CA ARG A 136 -24.00 17.01 1.14
C ARG A 136 -23.47 18.33 0.58
N TRP A 137 -22.81 18.28 -0.56
CA TRP A 137 -22.18 19.47 -1.14
C TRP A 137 -23.22 20.31 -1.89
N ASP A 138 -23.37 21.55 -1.47
CA ASP A 138 -24.30 22.54 -2.05
C ASP A 138 -23.70 23.41 -3.17
N GLY A 139 -22.48 23.07 -3.62
CA GLY A 139 -21.74 23.85 -4.63
C GLY A 139 -20.91 25.00 -4.06
N GLY A 140 -20.96 25.25 -2.77
CA GLY A 140 -20.11 26.19 -2.06
C GLY A 140 -18.72 25.65 -1.69
N ALA A 141 -18.00 26.35 -0.83
CA ALA A 141 -16.79 25.82 -0.23
C ALA A 141 -17.13 24.52 0.51
N LEU A 142 -16.34 23.46 0.29
CA LEU A 142 -16.45 22.23 1.06
C LEU A 142 -16.12 22.55 2.53
N GLU A 143 -17.12 22.91 3.29
CA GLU A 143 -16.99 22.87 4.74
C GLU A 143 -16.94 21.40 5.13
N VAL A 144 -15.75 20.92 5.39
CA VAL A 144 -15.61 19.58 5.93
C VAL A 144 -16.08 19.63 7.38
N ASP A 145 -17.30 19.20 7.56
CA ASP A 145 -17.75 18.74 8.86
C ASP A 145 -16.87 17.53 9.21
N TYR A 146 -15.96 17.72 10.19
CA TYR A 146 -15.19 16.63 10.79
C TYR A 146 -16.08 15.64 11.55
N SER A 147 -17.39 15.90 11.63
CA SER A 147 -18.34 14.90 12.09
C SER A 147 -18.22 13.70 11.16
N THR A 148 -17.89 12.58 11.76
CA THR A 148 -17.63 11.35 11.06
C THR A 148 -18.92 10.81 10.49
N SER A 149 -19.05 10.81 9.16
CA SER A 149 -20.16 10.05 8.56
C SER A 149 -19.91 8.56 8.74
N PRO A 150 -20.95 7.74 8.88
CA PRO A 150 -20.81 6.29 8.93
C PRO A 150 -20.05 5.72 7.72
N GLN A 151 -20.18 6.35 6.55
CA GLN A 151 -19.50 5.96 5.33
C GLN A 151 -17.99 6.28 5.41
N ASP A 152 -17.60 7.42 5.96
CA ASP A 152 -16.19 7.76 6.17
C ASP A 152 -15.53 6.78 7.15
N GLU A 153 -16.26 6.40 8.20
CA GLU A 153 -15.78 5.42 9.17
C GLU A 153 -15.60 4.03 8.56
N GLU A 154 -16.58 3.56 7.78
CA GLU A 154 -16.43 2.27 7.09
C GLU A 154 -15.27 2.30 6.08
N ALA A 155 -15.01 3.42 5.40
CA ALA A 155 -13.85 3.56 4.52
C ALA A 155 -12.52 3.42 5.27
N GLU A 156 -12.38 4.06 6.45
CA GLU A 156 -11.21 3.90 7.32
C GLU A 156 -11.05 2.45 7.82
N LEU A 157 -12.15 1.84 8.28
CA LEU A 157 -12.12 0.45 8.74
C LEU A 157 -11.83 -0.53 7.59
N ALA A 158 -12.38 -0.31 6.40
CA ALA A 158 -12.16 -1.17 5.24
C ALA A 158 -10.69 -1.14 4.80
N THR A 159 -10.09 0.05 4.71
CA THR A 159 -8.66 0.19 4.37
C THR A 159 -7.75 -0.33 5.48
N ALA A 160 -8.12 -0.15 6.76
CA ALA A 160 -7.39 -0.72 7.89
C ALA A 160 -7.39 -2.27 7.85
N ARG A 161 -8.55 -2.90 7.55
CA ARG A 161 -8.64 -4.36 7.34
C ARG A 161 -7.72 -4.80 6.20
N GLY A 162 -7.74 -4.06 5.09
CA GLY A 162 -6.85 -4.30 3.95
C GLY A 162 -5.37 -4.24 4.35
N GLN A 163 -4.96 -3.22 5.11
CA GLN A 163 -3.59 -3.08 5.57
C GLN A 163 -3.14 -4.25 6.47
N VAL A 164 -3.96 -4.67 7.42
CA VAL A 164 -3.64 -5.81 8.30
C VAL A 164 -3.45 -7.10 7.50
N VAL A 165 -4.27 -7.33 6.47
CA VAL A 165 -4.20 -8.53 5.64
C VAL A 165 -3.04 -8.45 4.64
N LEU A 166 -2.99 -7.41 3.81
CA LEU A 166 -2.08 -7.36 2.66
C LEU A 166 -0.63 -7.04 3.05
N SER A 167 -0.40 -6.25 4.10
CA SER A 167 0.96 -5.94 4.56
C SER A 167 1.70 -7.17 5.11
N ARG A 168 0.99 -8.25 5.40
CA ARG A 168 1.56 -9.53 5.78
C ARG A 168 1.54 -10.52 4.63
N LEU A 169 0.39 -10.70 3.99
CA LEU A 169 0.16 -11.74 2.99
C LEU A 169 1.03 -11.55 1.75
N VAL A 170 1.17 -10.32 1.25
CA VAL A 170 1.89 -10.06 -0.01
C VAL A 170 3.42 -10.24 0.15
N PRO A 171 4.10 -9.69 1.19
CA PRO A 171 5.52 -10.00 1.41
C PRO A 171 5.79 -11.49 1.67
N GLU A 172 4.92 -12.20 2.40
CA GLU A 172 5.04 -13.65 2.62
C GLU A 172 4.96 -14.42 1.30
N SER A 173 3.99 -14.11 0.44
CA SER A 173 3.86 -14.72 -0.87
C SER A 173 5.07 -14.42 -1.76
N ALA A 174 5.54 -13.16 -1.77
CA ALA A 174 6.72 -12.76 -2.53
C ALA A 174 8.04 -13.44 -2.07
N THR A 175 8.08 -13.95 -0.84
CA THR A 175 9.16 -14.82 -0.35
C THR A 175 9.02 -16.23 -0.92
N ARG A 176 7.82 -16.78 -0.93
CA ARG A 176 7.57 -18.18 -1.31
C ARG A 176 7.71 -18.47 -2.81
N ILE A 177 7.62 -17.46 -3.69
CA ILE A 177 7.80 -17.68 -5.13
C ILE A 177 9.15 -18.32 -5.48
N PHE A 178 10.17 -18.14 -4.66
CA PHE A 178 11.50 -18.76 -4.86
C PHE A 178 11.48 -20.28 -4.70
N ASP A 179 10.53 -20.84 -3.96
CA ASP A 179 10.40 -22.29 -3.76
C ASP A 179 10.11 -23.01 -5.10
N ALA A 180 9.45 -22.34 -6.06
CA ALA A 180 9.22 -22.91 -7.39
C ALA A 180 10.45 -22.88 -8.32
N LEU A 181 11.44 -22.02 -8.06
CA LEU A 181 12.59 -21.82 -8.94
C LEU A 181 13.90 -22.33 -8.33
N GLY A 182 13.99 -22.48 -7.01
CA GLY A 182 15.21 -22.84 -6.32
C GLY A 182 16.33 -21.80 -6.53
N ALA A 183 17.58 -22.21 -6.44
CA ALA A 183 18.75 -21.32 -6.52
C ALA A 183 18.78 -20.44 -7.79
N SER A 184 18.28 -20.93 -8.92
CA SER A 184 18.23 -20.13 -10.14
C SER A 184 17.26 -18.95 -10.08
N GLY A 185 16.33 -18.94 -9.12
CA GLY A 185 15.44 -17.81 -8.85
C GLY A 185 16.15 -16.65 -8.16
N THR A 186 17.26 -16.91 -7.47
CA THR A 186 18.04 -15.89 -6.74
C THR A 186 19.07 -15.15 -7.60
N ASP A 187 19.13 -15.45 -8.91
CA ASP A 187 19.97 -14.73 -9.85
C ASP A 187 19.57 -13.24 -9.88
N THR A 188 20.55 -12.38 -9.59
CA THR A 188 20.31 -10.92 -9.52
C THR A 188 19.87 -10.33 -10.85
N GLY A 189 20.27 -10.94 -12.00
CA GLY A 189 19.83 -10.53 -13.33
C GLY A 189 18.34 -10.73 -13.57
N LYS A 190 17.68 -11.63 -12.83
CA LYS A 190 16.23 -11.82 -12.87
C LYS A 190 15.47 -10.81 -12.04
N GLY A 191 16.09 -10.26 -11.01
CA GLY A 191 15.52 -9.24 -10.16
C GLY A 191 14.21 -9.62 -9.46
N LEU A 192 13.92 -10.93 -9.25
CA LEU A 192 12.67 -11.40 -8.65
C LEU A 192 12.50 -10.94 -7.19
N ASP A 193 13.59 -10.69 -6.50
CA ASP A 193 13.62 -10.17 -5.14
C ASP A 193 13.00 -8.76 -5.03
N ARG A 194 12.87 -8.03 -6.16
CA ARG A 194 12.21 -6.73 -6.18
C ARG A 194 10.75 -6.80 -5.71
N HIS A 195 10.06 -7.92 -5.95
CA HIS A 195 8.68 -8.09 -5.48
C HIS A 195 8.61 -8.05 -3.97
N TRP A 196 9.47 -8.80 -3.29
CA TRP A 196 9.56 -8.78 -1.84
C TRP A 196 10.02 -7.41 -1.33
N ARG A 197 11.09 -6.86 -1.90
CA ARG A 197 11.63 -5.56 -1.48
C ARG A 197 10.58 -4.45 -1.60
N ASN A 198 9.85 -4.41 -2.72
CA ASN A 198 8.81 -3.41 -2.93
C ASN A 198 7.61 -3.64 -2.00
N ALA A 199 7.12 -4.88 -1.87
CA ALA A 199 6.01 -5.20 -0.98
C ALA A 199 6.34 -4.87 0.47
N ARG A 200 7.55 -5.21 0.93
CA ARG A 200 7.99 -4.92 2.29
C ARG A 200 8.11 -3.42 2.55
N THR A 201 8.62 -2.65 1.59
CA THR A 201 8.73 -1.19 1.69
C THR A 201 7.36 -0.54 1.76
N VAL A 202 6.42 -0.88 0.86
CA VAL A 202 5.04 -0.37 0.89
C VAL A 202 4.35 -0.72 2.21
N SER A 203 4.50 -1.96 2.68
CA SER A 203 3.94 -2.40 3.95
C SER A 203 4.50 -1.66 5.17
N SER A 204 5.68 -1.04 5.03
CA SER A 204 6.33 -0.29 6.11
C SER A 204 6.02 1.21 6.08
N HIS A 205 5.31 1.68 5.05
CA HIS A 205 4.98 3.11 4.91
C HIS A 205 4.18 3.64 6.11
N ASN A 206 3.24 2.85 6.60
CA ASN A 206 2.45 3.17 7.80
C ASN A 206 2.64 2.08 8.87
N PRO A 207 2.53 2.41 10.16
CA PRO A 207 2.65 1.44 11.23
C PRO A 207 1.37 0.59 11.34
N TRP A 208 1.12 -0.25 10.34
CA TRP A 208 -0.06 -1.10 10.23
C TRP A 208 -0.30 -2.01 11.43
N VAL A 209 0.74 -2.29 12.22
CA VAL A 209 0.65 -3.08 13.46
C VAL A 209 -0.37 -2.53 14.45
N TYR A 210 -0.63 -1.22 14.42
CA TYR A 210 -1.65 -0.60 15.26
C TYR A 210 -3.06 -0.72 14.69
N LYS A 211 -3.21 -1.00 13.40
CA LYS A 211 -4.53 -1.09 12.75
C LYS A 211 -5.34 -2.28 13.25
N ALA A 212 -4.70 -3.41 13.56
CA ALA A 212 -5.39 -4.57 14.15
C ALA A 212 -6.05 -4.22 15.49
N ARG A 213 -5.38 -3.44 16.34
CA ARG A 213 -5.95 -2.95 17.60
C ARG A 213 -7.15 -2.03 17.37
N VAL A 214 -7.04 -1.10 16.41
CA VAL A 214 -8.16 -0.21 16.04
C VAL A 214 -9.37 -0.99 15.57
N LEU A 215 -9.17 -2.01 14.73
CA LEU A 215 -10.25 -2.90 14.27
C LEU A 215 -10.89 -3.68 15.42
N GLY A 216 -10.07 -4.18 16.33
CA GLY A 216 -10.55 -4.90 17.52
C GLY A 216 -11.39 -4.00 18.44
N ASP A 217 -10.93 -2.77 18.66
CA ASP A 217 -11.62 -1.79 19.49
C ASP A 217 -12.96 -1.35 18.87
N ALA A 218 -12.97 -1.10 17.57
CA ALA A 218 -14.20 -0.81 16.85
C ALA A 218 -15.20 -1.99 16.93
N ALA A 219 -14.73 -3.23 16.76
CA ALA A 219 -15.59 -4.41 16.76
C ALA A 219 -16.15 -4.76 18.17
N VAL A 220 -15.38 -4.55 19.23
CA VAL A 220 -15.76 -4.91 20.60
C VAL A 220 -16.48 -3.79 21.32
N ASN A 221 -15.96 -2.57 21.18
CA ASN A 221 -16.39 -1.41 21.98
C ASN A 221 -17.15 -0.37 21.16
N GLY A 222 -17.27 -0.53 19.83
CA GLY A 222 -17.88 0.48 18.96
C GLY A 222 -17.03 1.75 18.84
N ALA A 223 -15.71 1.65 19.09
CA ALA A 223 -14.82 2.81 19.04
C ALA A 223 -14.68 3.32 17.60
N ILE A 224 -14.71 4.64 17.45
CA ILE A 224 -14.52 5.32 16.16
C ILE A 224 -13.04 5.22 15.74
N ALA A 225 -12.79 4.82 14.49
CA ALA A 225 -11.44 4.73 13.97
C ALA A 225 -10.79 6.12 13.87
N PRO A 226 -9.52 6.30 14.32
CA PRO A 226 -8.83 7.58 14.19
C PRO A 226 -8.55 7.86 12.72
N LYS A 227 -8.99 9.03 12.24
CA LYS A 227 -8.79 9.49 10.85
C LYS A 227 -7.43 10.15 10.62
N VAL A 228 -6.84 10.72 11.64
CA VAL A 228 -5.55 11.42 11.55
C VAL A 228 -4.51 10.69 12.39
N TRP A 229 -3.38 10.39 11.76
CA TRP A 229 -2.22 9.78 12.40
C TRP A 229 -1.07 10.77 12.40
N SER A 230 -0.55 11.10 13.57
CA SER A 230 0.68 11.86 13.69
C SER A 230 1.88 10.93 13.63
N VAL A 231 2.84 11.25 12.78
CA VAL A 231 4.14 10.58 12.69
C VAL A 231 5.24 11.60 12.98
N GLY A 232 6.35 11.14 13.55
CA GLY A 232 7.52 12.00 13.76
C GLY A 232 7.44 12.91 14.99
N THR A 233 6.45 12.78 15.88
CA THR A 233 6.45 13.48 17.15
C THR A 233 7.51 12.87 18.06
N ALA A 234 8.57 13.62 18.35
CA ALA A 234 9.57 13.19 19.33
C ALA A 234 8.91 13.11 20.72
N VAL A 235 8.95 11.93 21.34
CA VAL A 235 8.57 11.79 22.75
C VAL A 235 9.67 12.47 23.56
N PRO A 236 9.35 13.43 24.45
CA PRO A 236 10.37 14.00 25.33
C PRO A 236 11.07 12.88 26.11
N GLN A 237 12.40 12.78 25.99
CA GLN A 237 13.15 11.88 26.85
C GLN A 237 12.88 12.28 28.28
N LYS A 238 12.36 11.38 29.09
CA LYS A 238 12.35 11.57 30.53
C LYS A 238 13.82 11.67 30.94
N THR A 239 14.26 12.88 31.29
CA THR A 239 15.53 13.05 32.02
C THR A 239 15.43 12.24 33.30
N ALA A 240 16.32 11.25 33.44
CA ALA A 240 16.47 10.44 34.62
C ALA A 240 16.92 11.28 35.82
#